data_9915bfdc4c749a49b81ce16b554fba91
#
_entry.id   9915bfdc4c749a49b81ce16b554fba91
#
_cell.length_a   1.000
_cell.length_b   1.000
_cell.length_c   1.000
_cell.angle_alpha   90.00
_cell.angle_beta   90.00
_cell.angle_gamma   90.00
#
_symmetry.space_group_name_H-M   'P 1'
#
loop_
_entity.id
_entity.type
_entity.pdbx_description
1 polymer ?
#
loop_
_entity_poly.entity_id
_entity_poly.type
_entity_poly.pdbx_seq_one_letter_code
_entity_poly.pdbx_strand_id
1 'polypeptide(L)'
;DIESLRLMAEENGIPEAYAEMFIAGEIPFLCDQITAANGKLDLESKELDAKEIMADWVEHIRGQCIDYPDMAAAVRAKGKSLKGCLAVLLKWSFANQIPIEKEILKEAGVTAGRVTMGIPGMGQAKKLIREYYLGGEKE
;
A
#
# COMPACT_ATOMS: atom_id res chain seq x y z
N ASP A 1 21.49 -4.67 21.97
CA ASP A 1 20.62 -3.96 22.89
C ASP A 1 19.16 -4.23 22.59
N ILE A 2 18.46 -4.79 23.55
CA ILE A 2 17.07 -5.19 23.38
C ILE A 2 16.15 -4.01 23.11
N GLU A 3 16.38 -2.91 23.81
CA GLU A 3 15.57 -1.72 23.61
C GLU A 3 15.73 -1.15 22.20
N SER A 4 16.95 -1.06 21.74
CA SER A 4 17.22 -0.55 20.40
C SER A 4 16.59 -1.45 19.34
N LEU A 5 16.65 -2.76 19.55
CA LEU A 5 16.08 -3.71 18.60
C LEU A 5 14.57 -3.58 18.52
N ARG A 6 13.92 -3.41 19.69
CA ARG A 6 12.47 -3.25 19.71
C ARG A 6 12.04 -1.95 19.05
N LEU A 7 12.79 -0.86 19.29
CA LEU A 7 12.49 0.41 18.64
C LEU A 7 12.64 0.31 17.14
N MET A 8 13.70 -0.36 16.70
CA MET A 8 13.92 -0.55 15.27
C MET A 8 12.78 -1.35 14.64
N ALA A 9 12.33 -2.40 15.33
CA ALA A 9 11.23 -3.22 14.83
C ALA A 9 9.95 -2.39 14.73
N GLU A 10 9.69 -1.59 15.74
CA GLU A 10 8.50 -0.75 15.76
C GLU A 10 8.53 0.26 14.62
N GLU A 11 9.68 0.88 14.37
CA GLU A 11 9.82 1.86 13.31
C GLU A 11 9.60 1.27 11.93
N ASN A 12 9.91 -0.01 11.78
CA ASN A 12 9.78 -0.68 10.50
C ASN A 12 8.52 -1.54 10.38
N GLY A 13 7.61 -1.44 11.36
CA GLY A 13 6.38 -2.20 11.33
C GLY A 13 6.56 -3.69 11.56
N ILE A 14 7.66 -4.08 12.16
CA ILE A 14 7.93 -5.49 12.44
C ILE A 14 7.23 -5.88 13.74
N PRO A 15 6.43 -6.97 13.74
CA PRO A 15 5.78 -7.40 14.96
C PRO A 15 6.78 -7.67 16.08
N GLU A 16 6.40 -7.32 17.29
CA GLU A 16 7.27 -7.47 18.44
C GLU A 16 7.71 -8.92 18.66
N ALA A 17 6.84 -9.87 18.30
CA ALA A 17 7.16 -11.29 18.44
C ALA A 17 8.42 -11.66 17.66
N TYR A 18 8.62 -11.06 16.50
CA TYR A 18 9.80 -11.36 15.70
C TYR A 18 11.06 -10.83 16.35
N ALA A 19 10.97 -9.66 16.97
CA ALA A 19 12.12 -9.10 17.68
C ALA A 19 12.51 -10.00 18.85
N GLU A 20 11.53 -10.53 19.56
CA GLU A 20 11.80 -11.41 20.68
C GLU A 20 12.40 -12.74 20.23
N MET A 21 11.92 -13.26 19.10
CA MET A 21 12.48 -14.50 18.55
C MET A 21 13.93 -14.31 18.14
N PHE A 22 14.25 -13.18 17.57
CA PHE A 22 15.63 -12.85 17.19
C PHE A 22 16.52 -12.80 18.42
N ILE A 23 16.03 -12.11 19.48
CA ILE A 23 16.77 -11.99 20.72
C ILE A 23 17.01 -13.36 21.35
N ALA A 24 16.03 -14.24 21.25
CA ALA A 24 16.13 -15.58 21.78
C ALA A 24 16.99 -16.50 20.92
N GLY A 25 17.41 -16.04 19.75
CA GLY A 25 18.24 -16.85 18.88
C GLY A 25 17.46 -17.83 18.05
N GLU A 26 16.16 -17.68 17.98
CA GLU A 26 15.29 -18.60 17.24
C GLU A 26 15.30 -18.37 15.75
N ILE A 27 15.66 -17.16 15.31
CA ILE A 27 15.77 -16.86 13.89
C ILE A 27 17.09 -16.11 13.66
N PRO A 28 17.74 -16.35 12.52
CA PRO A 28 19.03 -15.69 12.23
C PRO A 28 18.86 -14.21 11.85
N PHE A 29 17.68 -13.83 11.38
CA PHE A 29 17.39 -12.44 11.02
C PHE A 29 16.18 -11.97 11.80
N LEU A 30 16.11 -10.67 12.08
CA LEU A 30 14.95 -10.11 12.76
C LEU A 30 13.68 -10.48 12.01
N CYS A 31 13.71 -10.36 10.71
CA CYS A 31 12.68 -10.92 9.82
C CYS A 31 13.19 -10.76 8.41
N ASP A 32 12.60 -11.51 7.47
CA ASP A 32 13.01 -11.34 6.09
C ASP A 32 12.35 -10.09 5.51
N GLN A 33 12.77 -9.75 4.30
CA GLN A 33 12.35 -8.53 3.64
C GLN A 33 10.84 -8.47 3.41
N ILE A 34 10.26 -9.61 3.05
CA ILE A 34 8.82 -9.69 2.79
C ILE A 34 8.03 -9.46 4.07
N THR A 35 8.44 -10.11 5.15
CA THR A 35 7.75 -9.97 6.43
C THR A 35 7.84 -8.53 6.94
N ALA A 36 9.01 -7.90 6.79
CA ALA A 36 9.18 -6.52 7.21
C ALA A 36 8.30 -5.57 6.41
N ALA A 37 8.23 -5.79 5.10
CA ALA A 37 7.39 -4.96 4.24
C ALA A 37 5.92 -5.11 4.60
N ASN A 38 5.47 -6.33 4.81
CA ASN A 38 4.08 -6.58 5.17
C ASN A 38 3.76 -6.01 6.55
N GLY A 39 4.70 -6.08 7.48
CA GLY A 39 4.51 -5.50 8.81
C GLY A 39 4.32 -3.99 8.73
N LYS A 40 5.12 -3.34 7.90
CA LYS A 40 5.00 -1.90 7.71
C LYS A 40 3.65 -1.55 7.09
N LEU A 41 3.22 -2.31 6.08
CA LEU A 41 1.92 -2.08 5.44
C LEU A 41 0.77 -2.27 6.43
N ASP A 42 0.87 -3.30 7.27
CA ASP A 42 -0.17 -3.53 8.28
C ASP A 42 -0.29 -2.36 9.23
N LEU A 43 0.85 -1.86 9.69
CA LEU A 43 0.86 -0.75 10.62
C LEU A 43 0.29 0.52 9.96
N GLU A 44 0.76 0.82 8.76
CA GLU A 44 0.31 2.02 8.05
C GLU A 44 -1.16 1.93 7.69
N SER A 45 -1.61 0.75 7.25
CA SER A 45 -3.01 0.56 6.89
C SER A 45 -3.91 0.74 8.11
N LYS A 46 -3.47 0.25 9.26
CA LYS A 46 -4.23 0.41 10.48
C LYS A 46 -4.33 1.88 10.89
N GLU A 47 -3.22 2.59 10.78
CA GLU A 47 -3.20 4.01 11.13
C GLU A 47 -4.09 4.84 10.23
N LEU A 48 -4.16 4.47 8.96
CA LEU A 48 -4.98 5.19 7.99
C LEU A 48 -6.41 4.68 7.94
N ASP A 49 -6.69 3.56 8.61
CA ASP A 49 -8.03 2.95 8.61
C ASP A 49 -8.49 2.69 7.16
N ALA A 50 -7.61 2.09 6.37
CA ALA A 50 -7.88 1.82 4.97
C ALA A 50 -9.06 0.88 4.79
N LYS A 51 -10.02 1.28 3.98
CA LYS A 51 -11.25 0.52 3.75
C LYS A 51 -11.61 0.51 2.27
N GLU A 52 -12.44 -0.45 1.89
CA GLU A 52 -12.99 -0.54 0.54
C GLU A 52 -11.88 -0.60 -0.50
N ILE A 53 -11.93 0.25 -1.49
CA ILE A 53 -10.94 0.23 -2.57
C ILE A 53 -9.51 0.45 -2.05
N MET A 54 -9.37 1.25 -0.99
CA MET A 54 -8.05 1.48 -0.42
C MET A 54 -7.50 0.21 0.21
N ALA A 55 -8.34 -0.58 0.84
CA ALA A 55 -7.92 -1.86 1.39
C ALA A 55 -7.51 -2.81 0.26
N ASP A 56 -8.22 -2.78 -0.87
CA ASP A 56 -7.86 -3.58 -2.03
C ASP A 56 -6.49 -3.19 -2.57
N TRP A 57 -6.21 -1.90 -2.60
CA TRP A 57 -4.90 -1.43 -3.06
C TRP A 57 -3.79 -1.89 -2.11
N VAL A 58 -4.06 -1.89 -0.80
CA VAL A 58 -3.09 -2.38 0.18
C VAL A 58 -2.80 -3.86 -0.06
N GLU A 59 -3.84 -4.65 -0.32
CA GLU A 59 -3.64 -6.07 -0.59
C GLU A 59 -2.85 -6.30 -1.86
N HIS A 60 -3.05 -5.46 -2.86
CA HIS A 60 -2.26 -5.56 -4.07
C HIS A 60 -0.78 -5.26 -3.80
N ILE A 61 -0.51 -4.22 -3.00
CA ILE A 61 0.87 -3.89 -2.64
C ILE A 61 1.50 -5.06 -1.89
N ARG A 62 0.74 -5.67 -0.98
CA ARG A 62 1.21 -6.81 -0.22
C ARG A 62 1.61 -7.96 -1.14
N GLY A 63 0.78 -8.25 -2.14
CA GLY A 63 1.09 -9.29 -3.12
C GLY A 63 2.33 -8.95 -3.93
N GLN A 64 2.50 -7.68 -4.29
CA GLN A 64 3.69 -7.25 -5.03
C GLN A 64 4.96 -7.47 -4.21
N CYS A 65 4.89 -7.26 -2.91
CA CYS A 65 6.05 -7.49 -2.04
C CYS A 65 6.44 -8.96 -2.01
N ILE A 66 5.45 -9.84 -2.09
CA ILE A 66 5.72 -11.28 -2.10
C ILE A 66 6.38 -11.70 -3.41
N ASP A 67 5.89 -11.17 -4.53
CA ASP A 67 6.36 -11.59 -5.85
C ASP A 67 7.64 -10.89 -6.30
N TYR A 68 7.90 -9.68 -5.81
CA TYR A 68 9.00 -8.86 -6.32
C TYR A 68 9.84 -8.29 -5.18
N PRO A 69 11.08 -8.78 -5.03
CA PRO A 69 11.95 -8.28 -3.96
C PRO A 69 12.20 -6.77 -4.01
N ASP A 70 12.23 -6.18 -5.20
CA ASP A 70 12.43 -4.74 -5.32
C ASP A 70 11.25 -3.96 -4.71
N MET A 71 10.04 -4.49 -4.84
CA MET A 71 8.88 -3.85 -4.21
C MET A 71 8.94 -3.96 -2.69
N ALA A 72 9.33 -5.12 -2.18
CA ALA A 72 9.46 -5.29 -0.73
C ALA A 72 10.47 -4.30 -0.16
N ALA A 73 11.60 -4.13 -0.85
CA ALA A 73 12.62 -3.18 -0.42
C ALA A 73 12.10 -1.75 -0.47
N ALA A 74 11.36 -1.42 -1.53
CA ALA A 74 10.83 -0.07 -1.70
C ALA A 74 9.80 0.27 -0.62
N VAL A 75 8.94 -0.69 -0.28
CA VAL A 75 7.93 -0.47 0.76
C VAL A 75 8.60 -0.19 2.11
N ARG A 76 9.73 -0.83 2.37
CA ARG A 76 10.46 -0.63 3.61
C ARG A 76 11.24 0.68 3.65
N ALA A 77 11.46 1.32 2.52
CA ALA A 77 12.27 2.53 2.45
C ALA A 77 11.63 3.65 3.27
N LYS A 78 12.45 4.39 4.01
CA LYS A 78 11.95 5.43 4.90
C LYS A 78 11.26 6.56 4.16
N GLY A 79 11.67 6.85 2.95
CA GLY A 79 11.08 7.93 2.16
C GLY A 79 9.75 7.58 1.53
N LYS A 80 9.30 6.34 1.67
CA LYS A 80 8.06 5.88 1.06
C LYS A 80 7.05 5.52 2.13
N SER A 81 5.76 5.76 1.85
CA SER A 81 4.72 5.47 2.82
C SER A 81 3.44 5.08 2.09
N LEU A 82 2.60 4.32 2.78
CA LEU A 82 1.30 3.96 2.24
C LEU A 82 0.47 5.21 2.00
N LYS A 83 0.54 6.17 2.93
CA LYS A 83 -0.19 7.43 2.77
C LYS A 83 0.21 8.12 1.47
N GLY A 84 1.51 8.18 1.18
CA GLY A 84 1.99 8.78 -0.05
C GLY A 84 1.50 8.06 -1.29
N CYS A 85 1.48 6.74 -1.24
CA CYS A 85 1.01 5.94 -2.36
C CYS A 85 -0.48 6.16 -2.60
N LEU A 86 -1.28 6.13 -1.54
CA LEU A 86 -2.72 6.35 -1.67
C LEU A 86 -3.01 7.76 -2.16
N ALA A 87 -2.18 8.74 -1.76
CA ALA A 87 -2.35 10.11 -2.23
C ALA A 87 -2.13 10.20 -3.74
N VAL A 88 -1.17 9.46 -4.29
CA VAL A 88 -0.94 9.43 -5.73
C VAL A 88 -2.17 8.87 -6.46
N LEU A 89 -2.73 7.80 -5.93
CA LEU A 89 -3.91 7.18 -6.53
C LEU A 89 -5.10 8.13 -6.49
N LEU A 90 -5.27 8.81 -5.36
CA LEU A 90 -6.37 9.76 -5.21
C LEU A 90 -6.21 10.96 -6.14
N LYS A 91 -5.00 11.46 -6.25
CA LYS A 91 -4.73 12.60 -7.15
C LYS A 91 -5.05 12.24 -8.58
N TRP A 92 -4.66 11.04 -9.00
CA TRP A 92 -4.97 10.54 -10.34
C TRP A 92 -6.48 10.49 -10.54
N SER A 93 -7.20 10.00 -9.52
CA SER A 93 -8.65 9.86 -9.60
C SER A 93 -9.32 11.21 -9.89
N PHE A 94 -8.92 12.24 -9.17
CA PHE A 94 -9.52 13.56 -9.39
C PHE A 94 -9.15 14.16 -10.74
N ALA A 95 -7.96 13.84 -11.25
CA ALA A 95 -7.51 14.38 -12.53
C ALA A 95 -8.12 13.62 -13.72
N ASN A 96 -8.67 12.45 -13.50
CA ASN A 96 -9.12 11.59 -14.59
C ASN A 96 -10.59 11.16 -14.44
N GLN A 97 -11.45 12.09 -14.08
CA GLN A 97 -12.87 11.83 -13.95
C GLN A 97 -13.49 11.61 -15.31
N ILE A 98 -14.31 10.59 -15.43
CA ILE A 98 -15.05 10.32 -16.66
C ILE A 98 -16.55 10.36 -16.37
N PRO A 99 -17.34 10.85 -17.32
CA PRO A 99 -18.79 10.89 -17.13
C PRO A 99 -19.38 9.47 -17.22
N ILE A 100 -20.41 9.25 -16.42
CA ILE A 100 -21.11 7.96 -16.44
C ILE A 100 -22.25 8.06 -17.44
N GLU A 101 -22.42 7.03 -18.27
CA GLU A 101 -23.44 6.98 -19.28
C GLU A 101 -24.83 7.13 -18.66
N LYS A 102 -25.67 7.90 -19.33
CA LYS A 102 -27.02 8.13 -18.83
C LYS A 102 -27.79 6.84 -18.66
N GLU A 103 -27.59 5.89 -19.57
CA GLU A 103 -28.26 4.60 -19.47
C GLU A 103 -27.94 3.89 -18.14
N ILE A 104 -26.69 3.98 -17.71
CA ILE A 104 -26.27 3.35 -16.47
C ILE A 104 -26.90 4.05 -15.29
N LEU A 105 -26.91 5.39 -15.31
CA LEU A 105 -27.52 6.17 -14.24
C LEU A 105 -28.99 5.86 -14.10
N LYS A 106 -29.67 5.72 -15.25
CA LYS A 106 -31.09 5.42 -15.27
C LYS A 106 -31.38 4.05 -14.68
N GLU A 107 -30.56 3.06 -15.05
CA GLU A 107 -30.73 1.71 -14.54
C GLU A 107 -30.49 1.66 -13.05
N ALA A 108 -29.57 2.49 -12.56
CA ALA A 108 -29.24 2.55 -11.13
C ALA A 108 -30.21 3.40 -10.32
N GLY A 109 -31.15 4.08 -11.00
CA GLY A 109 -32.09 4.95 -10.30
C GLY A 109 -31.48 6.25 -9.82
N VAL A 110 -30.38 6.66 -10.43
CA VAL A 110 -29.70 7.90 -10.05
C VAL A 110 -30.27 9.06 -10.85
N THR A 111 -30.73 10.09 -10.16
CA THR A 111 -31.38 11.22 -10.83
C THR A 111 -30.52 12.49 -10.89
N ALA A 112 -29.26 12.39 -10.52
CA ALA A 112 -28.35 13.52 -10.59
C ALA A 112 -28.13 13.95 -12.03
N GLY A 113 -27.91 15.24 -12.25
CA GLY A 113 -27.75 15.76 -13.60
C GLY A 113 -26.48 15.28 -14.28
N ARG A 114 -25.39 15.20 -13.54
CA ARG A 114 -24.13 14.74 -14.07
C ARG A 114 -23.38 13.97 -13.01
N VAL A 115 -22.92 12.81 -13.37
CA VAL A 115 -22.16 11.95 -12.45
C VAL A 115 -20.86 11.54 -13.14
N THR A 116 -19.76 11.66 -12.43
CA THR A 116 -18.46 11.25 -12.95
C THR A 116 -17.82 10.27 -11.99
N MET A 117 -16.86 9.52 -12.49
CA MET A 117 -16.15 8.54 -11.71
C MET A 117 -14.69 8.54 -12.16
N GLY A 118 -13.78 8.42 -11.22
CA GLY A 118 -12.36 8.51 -11.57
C GLY A 118 -11.48 7.48 -10.89
N ILE A 119 -12.06 6.48 -10.25
CA ILE A 119 -11.25 5.45 -9.59
C ILE A 119 -10.46 4.68 -10.64
N PRO A 120 -9.12 4.57 -10.48
CA PRO A 120 -8.32 3.86 -11.47
C PRO A 120 -8.65 2.38 -11.49
N GLY A 121 -8.75 1.83 -12.69
CA GLY A 121 -8.88 0.39 -12.83
C GLY A 121 -7.63 -0.29 -12.33
N MET A 122 -7.69 -1.63 -12.20
CA MET A 122 -6.56 -2.36 -11.62
C MET A 122 -5.27 -2.17 -12.42
N GLY A 123 -5.35 -2.14 -13.74
CA GLY A 123 -4.14 -1.94 -14.55
C GLY A 123 -3.48 -0.59 -14.28
N GLN A 124 -4.28 0.47 -14.20
CA GLN A 124 -3.74 1.79 -13.92
C GLN A 124 -3.24 1.88 -12.48
N ALA A 125 -3.98 1.28 -11.53
CA ALA A 125 -3.57 1.31 -10.14
C ALA A 125 -2.23 0.61 -9.95
N LYS A 126 -2.03 -0.55 -10.59
CA LYS A 126 -0.77 -1.27 -10.51
C LYS A 126 0.39 -0.42 -10.98
N LYS A 127 0.20 0.28 -12.08
CA LYS A 127 1.23 1.14 -12.64
C LYS A 127 1.57 2.29 -11.70
N LEU A 128 0.55 2.95 -11.17
CA LEU A 128 0.76 4.08 -10.25
C LEU A 128 1.47 3.64 -8.98
N ILE A 129 1.09 2.49 -8.44
CA ILE A 129 1.70 1.97 -7.23
C ILE A 129 3.19 1.68 -7.45
N ARG A 130 3.52 1.00 -8.55
CA ARG A 130 4.91 0.71 -8.83
C ARG A 130 5.72 1.98 -9.09
N GLU A 131 5.13 2.93 -9.79
CA GLU A 131 5.81 4.20 -10.06
C GLU A 131 6.10 4.95 -8.77
N TYR A 132 5.16 4.92 -7.83
CA TYR A 132 5.38 5.60 -6.57
C TYR A 132 6.54 4.98 -5.79
N TYR A 133 6.48 3.65 -5.61
CA TYR A 133 7.48 2.99 -4.78
C TYR A 133 8.84 2.85 -5.46
N LEU A 134 8.86 2.60 -6.75
CA LEU A 134 10.11 2.32 -7.47
C LEU A 134 10.64 3.49 -8.26
N GLY A 135 9.92 4.61 -8.30
CA GLY A 135 10.37 5.78 -9.01
C GLY A 135 9.98 5.85 -10.47
N GLY A 136 9.20 4.90 -10.94
CA GLY A 136 8.51 4.95 -12.23
C GLY A 136 9.35 5.11 -13.47
N GLU A 137 10.05 6.19 -13.58
CA GLU A 137 10.76 6.46 -14.82
C GLU A 137 12.04 5.69 -14.95
N LYS A 138 12.35 4.91 -13.94
CA LYS A 138 13.58 4.20 -14.02
C LYS A 138 13.53 3.12 -15.04
N GLU A 139 12.50 2.55 -15.23
CA GLU A 139 12.43 1.43 -16.04
C GLU A 139 12.89 1.62 -17.39
#